data_e18647300c38f831317297712e4d3539
#
_entry.id   e18647300c38f831317297712e4d3539
#
_cell.length_a   1.000
_cell.length_b   1.000
_cell.length_c   1.000
_cell.angle_alpha   90.00
_cell.angle_beta   90.00
_cell.angle_gamma   90.00
#
_symmetry.space_group_name_H-M   'P 1'
#
loop_
_entity.id
_entity.type
_entity.pdbx_description
1 polymer ?
#
loop_
_entity_poly.entity_id
_entity_poly.type
_entity_poly.pdbx_seq_one_letter_code
_entity_poly.pdbx_strand_id
1 'polypeptide(L)'
;MNILLTGSDGFVGSHLFHQLKEEHDVIGFDIKNGHDILNSELPKDIDLVIHLAGLSGVKDSLNRPTDYWKTNVIGTQRLFEHYENTRIIYASSSTAHEPWKNPYAMSKYSMEQLFHINSLGLRFTTVYGPGARKDMLIPQVLKGRVNYINVNHSRDFIHVDDVISAVEKVMHIDLRGVIDIGTGESHKL
;
A
#
# COMPACT_ATOMS: atom_id res chain seq x y z
N MET A 1 -0.52 -18.53 11.03
CA MET A 1 0.74 -17.80 10.74
C MET A 1 0.84 -16.59 11.64
N ASN A 2 2.06 -16.23 12.04
CA ASN A 2 2.35 -14.95 12.71
C ASN A 2 2.58 -13.89 11.62
N ILE A 3 1.65 -12.98 11.45
CA ILE A 3 1.70 -11.97 10.39
C ILE A 3 1.99 -10.60 10.97
N LEU A 4 3.00 -9.91 10.46
CA LEU A 4 3.20 -8.49 10.72
C LEU A 4 2.46 -7.69 9.63
N LEU A 5 1.43 -6.95 10.03
CA LEU A 5 0.72 -6.03 9.15
C LEU A 5 1.09 -4.58 9.47
N THR A 6 1.96 -3.98 8.67
CA THR A 6 2.28 -2.57 8.83
C THR A 6 1.26 -1.69 8.11
N GLY A 7 0.96 -0.52 8.65
CA GLY A 7 -0.14 0.33 8.14
C GLY A 7 -1.53 -0.21 8.49
N SER A 8 -1.64 -0.97 9.58
CA SER A 8 -2.86 -1.66 10.03
C SER A 8 -4.06 -0.74 10.29
N ASP A 9 -3.83 0.51 10.66
CA ASP A 9 -4.88 1.52 10.90
C ASP A 9 -5.11 2.46 9.69
N GLY A 10 -4.52 2.09 8.54
CA GLY A 10 -4.77 2.73 7.25
C GLY A 10 -6.07 2.26 6.61
N PHE A 11 -6.42 2.82 5.43
CA PHE A 11 -7.64 2.46 4.70
C PHE A 11 -7.68 0.96 4.35
N VAL A 12 -6.73 0.47 3.56
CA VAL A 12 -6.66 -0.94 3.18
C VAL A 12 -6.28 -1.81 4.38
N GLY A 13 -5.32 -1.33 5.20
CA GLY A 13 -4.80 -2.07 6.34
C GLY A 13 -5.85 -2.44 7.37
N SER A 14 -6.80 -1.55 7.68
CA SER A 14 -7.86 -1.84 8.65
C SER A 14 -8.82 -2.93 8.18
N HIS A 15 -9.19 -2.93 6.90
CA HIS A 15 -10.00 -4.02 6.34
C HIS A 15 -9.25 -5.35 6.39
N LEU A 16 -7.99 -5.34 5.93
CA LEU A 16 -7.17 -6.56 5.92
C LEU A 16 -6.91 -7.09 7.34
N PHE A 17 -6.65 -6.21 8.31
CA PHE A 17 -6.47 -6.60 9.71
C PHE A 17 -7.68 -7.36 10.26
N HIS A 18 -8.87 -6.83 10.02
CA HIS A 18 -10.11 -7.48 10.47
C HIS A 18 -10.33 -8.85 9.83
N GLN A 19 -10.02 -8.98 8.56
CA GLN A 19 -10.16 -10.23 7.82
C GLN A 19 -9.15 -11.28 8.31
N LEU A 20 -7.86 -10.93 8.35
CA LEU A 20 -6.79 -11.88 8.66
C LEU A 20 -6.78 -12.38 10.10
N LYS A 21 -7.22 -11.56 11.06
CA LYS A 21 -7.22 -11.96 12.49
C LYS A 21 -8.21 -13.08 12.82
N GLU A 22 -9.10 -13.43 11.91
CA GLU A 22 -10.04 -14.56 12.09
C GLU A 22 -9.32 -15.91 11.99
N GLU A 23 -8.24 -15.98 11.21
CA GLU A 23 -7.52 -17.24 10.94
C GLU A 23 -6.03 -17.21 11.29
N HIS A 24 -5.49 -16.03 11.61
CA HIS A 24 -4.06 -15.81 11.82
C HIS A 24 -3.77 -14.97 13.06
N ASP A 25 -2.55 -15.11 13.61
CA ASP A 25 -2.02 -14.22 14.64
C ASP A 25 -1.45 -12.97 13.96
N VAL A 26 -2.18 -11.85 14.02
CA VAL A 26 -1.83 -10.62 13.32
C VAL A 26 -1.35 -9.55 14.27
N ILE A 27 -0.11 -9.11 14.08
CA ILE A 27 0.46 -7.96 14.77
C ILE A 27 0.23 -6.72 13.93
N GLY A 28 -0.66 -5.83 14.39
CA GLY A 28 -0.87 -4.52 13.77
C GLY A 28 0.24 -3.54 14.14
N PHE A 29 0.87 -2.94 13.14
CA PHE A 29 1.99 -2.03 13.30
C PHE A 29 1.72 -0.74 12.53
N ASP A 30 1.33 0.32 13.23
CA ASP A 30 0.95 1.60 12.62
C ASP A 30 1.39 2.77 13.50
N ILE A 31 1.70 3.90 12.89
CA ILE A 31 2.05 5.11 13.64
C ILE A 31 0.92 5.60 14.54
N LYS A 32 -0.33 5.31 14.19
CA LYS A 32 -1.50 5.65 15.00
C LYS A 32 -1.61 4.84 16.28
N ASN A 33 -1.04 3.65 16.30
CA ASN A 33 -0.96 2.82 17.51
C ASN A 33 0.42 2.86 18.19
N GLY A 34 1.25 3.85 17.82
CA GLY A 34 2.54 4.13 18.45
C GLY A 34 3.75 3.44 17.80
N HIS A 35 3.57 2.77 16.66
CA HIS A 35 4.66 2.07 15.97
C HIS A 35 5.06 2.78 14.67
N ASP A 36 6.22 3.42 14.68
CA ASP A 36 6.80 4.06 13.50
C ASP A 36 7.71 3.09 12.74
N ILE A 37 7.42 2.91 11.45
CA ILE A 37 8.19 2.05 10.56
C ILE A 37 9.68 2.43 10.49
N LEU A 38 10.03 3.67 10.79
CA LEU A 38 11.39 4.18 10.75
C LEU A 38 12.18 3.89 12.02
N ASN A 39 11.52 3.85 13.20
CA ASN A 39 12.22 3.92 14.48
C ASN A 39 11.82 2.87 15.49
N SER A 40 10.58 2.35 15.46
CA SER A 40 10.12 1.39 16.45
C SER A 40 10.78 0.03 16.31
N GLU A 41 10.95 -0.69 17.40
CA GLU A 41 11.44 -2.08 17.34
C GLU A 41 10.50 -2.95 16.50
N LEU A 42 11.07 -3.74 15.61
CA LEU A 42 10.32 -4.64 14.74
C LEU A 42 10.10 -6.00 15.45
N PRO A 43 8.89 -6.57 15.41
CA PRO A 43 8.59 -7.87 16.00
C PRO A 43 9.49 -8.99 15.46
N LYS A 44 9.75 -9.99 16.30
CA LYS A 44 10.48 -11.22 15.94
C LYS A 44 9.49 -12.34 15.65
N ASP A 45 10.01 -13.44 15.11
CA ASP A 45 9.26 -14.68 14.86
C ASP A 45 8.04 -14.48 13.94
N ILE A 46 8.22 -13.73 12.86
CA ILE A 46 7.22 -13.41 11.84
C ILE A 46 7.35 -14.37 10.65
N ASP A 47 6.23 -15.01 10.29
CA ASP A 47 6.13 -15.91 9.13
C ASP A 47 5.91 -15.13 7.82
N LEU A 48 5.16 -14.01 7.89
CA LEU A 48 4.80 -13.19 6.74
C LEU A 48 4.73 -11.72 7.14
N VAL A 49 5.34 -10.85 6.35
CA VAL A 49 5.15 -9.40 6.46
C VAL A 49 4.22 -8.91 5.35
N ILE A 50 3.14 -8.22 5.72
CA ILE A 50 2.30 -7.47 4.78
C ILE A 50 2.54 -5.98 5.06
N HIS A 51 3.28 -5.35 4.16
CA HIS A 51 3.74 -3.97 4.32
C HIS A 51 2.84 -2.99 3.56
N LEU A 52 1.86 -2.41 4.29
CA LEU A 52 0.97 -1.37 3.76
C LEU A 52 1.29 0.02 4.33
N ALA A 53 2.18 0.12 5.33
CA ALA A 53 2.62 1.41 5.86
C ALA A 53 3.29 2.24 4.77
N GLY A 54 2.84 3.46 4.61
CA GLY A 54 3.40 4.37 3.63
C GLY A 54 2.58 5.63 3.46
N LEU A 55 3.22 6.69 3.03
CA LEU A 55 2.54 7.92 2.64
C LEU A 55 1.98 7.78 1.23
N SER A 56 0.74 8.21 1.04
CA SER A 56 0.02 8.12 -0.23
C SER A 56 -0.58 9.48 -0.62
N GLY A 57 -0.75 9.70 -1.92
CA GLY A 57 -1.34 10.93 -2.45
C GLY A 57 -0.32 11.82 -3.16
N VAL A 58 -0.63 12.10 -4.43
CA VAL A 58 0.23 12.91 -5.31
C VAL A 58 0.39 14.33 -4.79
N LYS A 59 -0.74 14.99 -4.43
CA LYS A 59 -0.75 16.39 -4.02
C LYS A 59 0.15 16.65 -2.80
N ASP A 60 0.03 15.83 -1.78
CA ASP A 60 0.82 15.98 -0.55
C ASP A 60 2.30 15.69 -0.79
N SER A 61 2.63 14.77 -1.70
CA SER A 61 4.02 14.44 -2.01
C SER A 61 4.80 15.60 -2.62
N LEU A 62 4.14 16.51 -3.33
CA LEU A 62 4.75 17.72 -3.89
C LEU A 62 5.23 18.68 -2.78
N ASN A 63 4.51 18.72 -1.66
CA ASN A 63 4.83 19.59 -0.53
C ASN A 63 5.81 18.94 0.47
N ARG A 64 5.86 17.61 0.51
CA ARG A 64 6.59 16.83 1.51
C ARG A 64 7.43 15.69 0.89
N PRO A 65 8.22 15.93 -0.16
CA PRO A 65 8.91 14.86 -0.90
C PRO A 65 9.86 14.04 -0.03
N THR A 66 10.55 14.67 0.91
CA THR A 66 11.46 14.00 1.85
C THR A 66 10.75 13.02 2.76
N ASP A 67 9.55 13.35 3.24
CA ASP A 67 8.78 12.45 4.11
C ASP A 67 8.34 11.20 3.33
N TYR A 68 7.91 11.38 2.07
CA TYR A 68 7.57 10.26 1.19
C TYR A 68 8.77 9.35 0.94
N TRP A 69 9.94 9.93 0.71
CA TRP A 69 11.15 9.15 0.54
C TRP A 69 11.50 8.37 1.80
N LYS A 70 11.54 9.04 2.95
CA LYS A 70 11.86 8.39 4.23
C LYS A 70 10.88 7.26 4.55
N THR A 71 9.58 7.55 4.54
CA THR A 71 8.57 6.57 4.95
C THR A 71 8.47 5.42 3.94
N ASN A 72 8.36 5.73 2.65
CA ASN A 72 8.11 4.71 1.63
C ASN A 72 9.39 3.93 1.28
N VAL A 73 10.52 4.61 1.05
CA VAL A 73 11.74 3.94 0.59
C VAL A 73 12.57 3.42 1.75
N ILE A 74 12.97 4.32 2.69
CA ILE A 74 13.84 3.92 3.80
C ILE A 74 13.09 2.98 4.76
N GLY A 75 11.80 3.22 5.01
CA GLY A 75 10.97 2.31 5.83
C GLY A 75 10.86 0.92 5.22
N THR A 76 10.67 0.82 3.90
CA THR A 76 10.65 -0.49 3.20
C THR A 76 12.01 -1.17 3.24
N GLN A 77 13.11 -0.42 2.98
CA GLN A 77 14.46 -0.97 3.06
C GLN A 77 14.75 -1.56 4.43
N ARG A 78 14.39 -0.84 5.50
CA ARG A 78 14.55 -1.31 6.88
C ARG A 78 13.83 -2.63 7.13
N LEU A 79 12.60 -2.81 6.61
CA LEU A 79 11.87 -4.08 6.70
C LEU A 79 12.58 -5.18 5.92
N PHE A 80 13.06 -4.90 4.73
CA PHE A 80 13.76 -5.86 3.89
C PHE A 80 15.06 -6.36 4.55
N GLU A 81 15.80 -5.46 5.18
CA GLU A 81 17.02 -5.78 5.93
C GLU A 81 16.72 -6.59 7.20
N HIS A 82 15.65 -6.25 7.93
CA HIS A 82 15.30 -6.94 9.18
C HIS A 82 14.72 -8.33 8.93
N TYR A 83 13.94 -8.50 7.87
CA TYR A 83 13.25 -9.74 7.53
C TYR A 83 13.83 -10.39 6.26
N GLU A 84 15.13 -10.42 6.12
CA GLU A 84 15.88 -10.83 4.92
C GLU A 84 15.43 -12.17 4.30
N ASN A 85 14.97 -13.12 5.14
CA ASN A 85 14.53 -14.45 4.72
C ASN A 85 13.01 -14.65 4.81
N THR A 86 12.27 -13.70 5.39
CA THR A 86 10.82 -13.80 5.57
C THR A 86 10.12 -13.35 4.28
N ARG A 87 8.99 -13.99 3.96
CA ARG A 87 8.11 -13.55 2.88
C ARG A 87 7.59 -12.13 3.15
N ILE A 88 7.73 -11.22 2.17
CA ILE A 88 7.20 -9.85 2.26
C ILE A 88 6.30 -9.56 1.07
N ILE A 89 5.05 -9.17 1.35
CA ILE A 89 4.12 -8.61 0.37
C ILE A 89 3.99 -7.12 0.67
N TYR A 90 4.24 -6.25 -0.29
CA TYR A 90 4.24 -4.81 -0.04
C TYR A 90 3.37 -4.03 -1.03
N ALA A 91 2.74 -2.95 -0.54
CA ALA A 91 1.90 -2.08 -1.34
C ALA A 91 2.75 -1.10 -2.18
N SER A 92 2.74 -1.31 -3.49
CA SER A 92 3.14 -0.30 -4.47
C SER A 92 1.91 0.44 -5.05
N SER A 93 2.04 1.03 -6.19
CA SER A 93 0.97 1.82 -6.83
C SER A 93 1.13 1.79 -8.34
N SER A 94 0.04 1.80 -9.07
CA SER A 94 0.03 1.99 -10.52
C SER A 94 0.74 3.27 -10.98
N THR A 95 0.89 4.27 -10.09
CA THR A 95 1.67 5.48 -10.39
C THR A 95 3.16 5.20 -10.57
N ALA A 96 3.69 4.08 -10.06
CA ALA A 96 5.08 3.67 -10.24
C ALA A 96 5.46 3.40 -11.70
N HIS A 97 4.48 3.21 -12.60
CA HIS A 97 4.73 3.13 -14.05
C HIS A 97 5.26 4.44 -14.65
N GLU A 98 5.02 5.58 -13.98
CA GLU A 98 5.45 6.89 -14.45
C GLU A 98 6.15 7.68 -13.31
N PRO A 99 7.32 7.19 -12.83
CA PRO A 99 7.98 7.70 -11.62
C PRO A 99 8.38 9.17 -11.71
N TRP A 100 8.63 9.68 -12.92
CA TRP A 100 9.03 11.07 -13.16
C TRP A 100 7.92 12.10 -12.93
N LYS A 101 6.67 11.68 -12.80
CA LYS A 101 5.53 12.60 -12.69
C LYS A 101 5.42 13.31 -11.34
N ASN A 102 5.83 12.66 -10.25
CA ASN A 102 5.74 13.25 -8.91
C ASN A 102 6.52 12.42 -7.86
N PRO A 103 6.82 13.00 -6.68
CA PRO A 103 7.58 12.32 -5.63
C PRO A 103 6.93 11.06 -5.08
N TYR A 104 5.59 10.98 -5.02
CA TYR A 104 4.90 9.75 -4.62
C TYR A 104 5.17 8.62 -5.61
N ALA A 105 4.98 8.87 -6.90
CA ALA A 105 5.26 7.89 -7.95
C ALA A 105 6.73 7.43 -7.90
N MET A 106 7.66 8.38 -7.76
CA MET A 106 9.09 8.09 -7.62
C MET A 106 9.36 7.23 -6.39
N SER A 107 8.77 7.54 -5.23
CA SER A 107 8.98 6.76 -4.01
C SER A 107 8.48 5.31 -4.16
N LYS A 108 7.32 5.11 -4.80
CA LYS A 108 6.78 3.76 -5.05
C LYS A 108 7.63 2.97 -6.04
N TYR A 109 8.05 3.59 -7.13
CA TYR A 109 8.99 2.98 -8.06
C TYR A 109 10.32 2.60 -7.37
N SER A 110 10.88 3.49 -6.54
CA SER A 110 12.13 3.22 -5.83
C SER A 110 12.01 2.06 -4.84
N MET A 111 10.86 1.89 -4.17
CA MET A 111 10.60 0.69 -3.35
C MET A 111 10.71 -0.59 -4.17
N GLU A 112 10.21 -0.60 -5.39
CA GLU A 112 10.23 -1.76 -6.28
C GLU A 112 11.65 -2.12 -6.75
N GLN A 113 12.59 -1.17 -6.70
CA GLN A 113 13.99 -1.40 -7.05
C GLN A 113 14.83 -1.91 -5.87
N LEU A 114 14.30 -1.92 -4.65
CA LEU A 114 14.99 -2.50 -3.50
C LEU A 114 15.05 -4.02 -3.64
N PHE A 115 16.24 -4.56 -3.39
CA PHE A 115 16.42 -6.01 -3.47
C PHE A 115 15.89 -6.71 -2.21
N HIS A 116 15.04 -7.72 -2.40
CA HIS A 116 14.66 -8.68 -1.37
C HIS A 116 14.33 -10.02 -2.03
N ILE A 117 14.94 -11.10 -1.53
CA ILE A 117 14.91 -12.42 -2.18
C ILE A 117 13.50 -13.03 -2.24
N ASN A 118 12.64 -12.71 -1.30
CA ASN A 118 11.30 -13.29 -1.15
C ASN A 118 10.22 -12.21 -1.00
N SER A 119 10.17 -11.25 -1.95
CA SER A 119 9.17 -10.19 -1.92
C SER A 119 8.26 -10.17 -3.15
N LEU A 120 7.05 -9.66 -2.93
CA LEU A 120 6.05 -9.38 -3.96
C LEU A 120 5.48 -7.97 -3.77
N GLY A 121 5.70 -7.11 -4.74
CA GLY A 121 5.09 -5.78 -4.81
C GLY A 121 3.72 -5.82 -5.48
N LEU A 122 2.74 -5.15 -4.90
CA LEU A 122 1.38 -5.04 -5.43
C LEU A 122 1.10 -3.59 -5.83
N ARG A 123 1.08 -3.31 -7.12
CA ARG A 123 0.71 -1.99 -7.65
C ARG A 123 -0.81 -1.84 -7.64
N PHE A 124 -1.34 -1.27 -6.59
CA PHE A 124 -2.77 -0.97 -6.53
C PHE A 124 -3.13 0.14 -7.52
N THR A 125 -4.25 -0.05 -8.22
CA THR A 125 -4.90 0.98 -9.01
C THR A 125 -5.66 1.95 -8.09
N THR A 126 -6.76 2.55 -8.51
CA THR A 126 -7.52 3.49 -7.67
C THR A 126 -8.45 2.74 -6.74
N VAL A 127 -7.97 2.43 -5.52
CA VAL A 127 -8.77 1.73 -4.52
C VAL A 127 -9.86 2.63 -3.96
N TYR A 128 -11.09 2.13 -3.89
CA TYR A 128 -12.23 2.84 -3.29
C TYR A 128 -13.00 1.92 -2.33
N GLY A 129 -13.86 2.51 -1.51
CA GLY A 129 -14.72 1.78 -0.57
C GLY A 129 -14.86 2.48 0.78
N PRO A 130 -15.52 1.85 1.75
CA PRO A 130 -15.67 2.37 3.11
C PRO A 130 -14.31 2.67 3.75
N GLY A 131 -14.18 3.82 4.42
CA GLY A 131 -12.90 4.23 5.04
C GLY A 131 -11.90 4.91 4.10
N ALA A 132 -12.20 5.03 2.80
CA ALA A 132 -11.34 5.76 1.87
C ALA A 132 -11.14 7.22 2.30
N ARG A 133 -9.95 7.77 2.02
CA ARG A 133 -9.62 9.16 2.40
C ARG A 133 -10.65 10.13 1.79
N LYS A 134 -11.02 11.13 2.59
CA LYS A 134 -12.06 12.12 2.23
C LYS A 134 -11.71 13.00 1.01
N ASP A 135 -10.43 13.08 0.65
CA ASP A 135 -9.90 13.85 -0.48
C ASP A 135 -9.87 13.06 -1.80
N MET A 136 -10.17 11.77 -1.78
CA MET A 136 -10.26 10.95 -2.98
C MET A 136 -11.53 11.24 -3.79
N LEU A 137 -11.47 10.95 -5.10
CA LEU A 137 -12.54 11.31 -6.05
C LEU A 137 -13.89 10.75 -5.63
N ILE A 138 -14.03 9.44 -5.40
CA ILE A 138 -15.30 8.80 -5.08
C ILE A 138 -15.93 9.39 -3.79
N PRO A 139 -15.20 9.50 -2.64
CA PRO A 139 -15.73 10.20 -1.47
C PRO A 139 -16.13 11.67 -1.72
N GLN A 140 -15.45 12.38 -2.62
CA GLN A 140 -15.81 13.75 -2.97
C GLN A 140 -17.09 13.81 -3.82
N VAL A 141 -17.24 12.91 -4.81
CA VAL A 141 -18.44 12.79 -5.64
C VAL A 141 -19.67 12.49 -4.77
N LEU A 142 -19.57 11.49 -3.88
CA LEU A 142 -20.66 11.12 -2.99
C LEU A 142 -21.11 12.24 -2.04
N LYS A 143 -20.22 13.20 -1.75
CA LYS A 143 -20.53 14.37 -0.91
C LYS A 143 -20.95 15.61 -1.71
N GLY A 144 -21.03 15.51 -3.04
CA GLY A 144 -21.33 16.66 -3.92
C GLY A 144 -20.26 17.77 -3.85
N ARG A 145 -19.00 17.42 -3.54
CA ARG A 145 -17.91 18.39 -3.33
C ARG A 145 -16.90 18.45 -4.47
N VAL A 146 -17.22 17.85 -5.60
CA VAL A 146 -16.36 17.90 -6.79
C VAL A 146 -16.63 19.17 -7.56
N ASN A 147 -15.67 20.10 -7.56
CA ASN A 147 -15.74 21.34 -8.31
C ASN A 147 -15.14 21.23 -9.72
N TYR A 148 -14.31 20.22 -9.96
CA TYR A 148 -13.60 20.03 -11.21
C TYR A 148 -13.21 18.57 -11.41
N ILE A 149 -13.47 18.04 -12.60
CA ILE A 149 -12.98 16.72 -13.04
C ILE A 149 -12.25 16.90 -14.37
N ASN A 150 -11.04 16.36 -14.47
CA ASN A 150 -10.33 16.32 -15.73
C ASN A 150 -10.81 15.11 -16.56
N VAL A 151 -11.73 15.37 -17.48
CA VAL A 151 -12.34 14.34 -18.34
C VAL A 151 -11.36 13.62 -19.28
N ASN A 152 -10.12 14.12 -19.41
CA ASN A 152 -9.08 13.46 -20.18
C ASN A 152 -8.31 12.41 -19.36
N HIS A 153 -8.59 12.31 -18.06
CA HIS A 153 -8.01 11.29 -17.22
C HIS A 153 -8.90 10.04 -17.19
N SER A 154 -8.24 8.90 -17.20
CA SER A 154 -8.88 7.61 -16.97
C SER A 154 -8.34 6.97 -15.70
N ARG A 155 -9.16 6.16 -15.03
CA ARG A 155 -8.78 5.40 -13.83
C ARG A 155 -9.40 4.01 -13.89
N ASP A 156 -8.61 3.04 -13.47
CA ASP A 156 -9.10 1.73 -13.06
C ASP A 156 -9.46 1.82 -11.57
N PHE A 157 -10.72 1.61 -11.24
CA PHE A 157 -11.25 1.67 -9.87
C PHE A 157 -11.47 0.26 -9.35
N ILE A 158 -10.78 -0.11 -8.27
CA ILE A 158 -10.93 -1.40 -7.61
C ILE A 158 -11.55 -1.21 -6.22
N HIS A 159 -12.54 -2.05 -5.86
CA HIS A 159 -13.12 -2.00 -4.51
C HIS A 159 -12.11 -2.55 -3.48
N VAL A 160 -12.17 -2.03 -2.26
CA VAL A 160 -11.25 -2.45 -1.19
C VAL A 160 -11.38 -3.95 -0.89
N ASP A 161 -12.57 -4.53 -0.95
CA ASP A 161 -12.77 -5.96 -0.72
C ASP A 161 -12.09 -6.83 -1.78
N ASP A 162 -12.05 -6.38 -3.04
CA ASP A 162 -11.32 -7.08 -4.10
C ASP A 162 -9.81 -7.00 -3.89
N VAL A 163 -9.31 -5.87 -3.37
CA VAL A 163 -7.91 -5.74 -2.96
C VAL A 163 -7.57 -6.71 -1.82
N ILE A 164 -8.44 -6.81 -0.80
CA ILE A 164 -8.26 -7.76 0.31
C ILE A 164 -8.21 -9.20 -0.23
N SER A 165 -9.19 -9.58 -1.05
CA SER A 165 -9.22 -10.91 -1.68
C SER A 165 -7.97 -11.20 -2.52
N ALA A 166 -7.44 -10.19 -3.23
CA ALA A 166 -6.21 -10.34 -3.98
C ALA A 166 -4.99 -10.55 -3.07
N VAL A 167 -4.88 -9.80 -1.96
CA VAL A 167 -3.81 -9.96 -0.98
C VAL A 167 -3.86 -11.36 -0.35
N GLU A 168 -5.03 -11.84 0.09
CA GLU A 168 -5.20 -13.18 0.65
C GLU A 168 -4.76 -14.28 -0.33
N LYS A 169 -5.14 -14.17 -1.59
CA LYS A 169 -4.73 -15.13 -2.62
C LYS A 169 -3.21 -15.19 -2.79
N VAL A 170 -2.53 -14.04 -2.87
CA VAL A 170 -1.08 -14.01 -3.11
C VAL A 170 -0.25 -14.39 -1.88
N MET A 171 -0.84 -14.40 -0.67
CA MET A 171 -0.17 -14.91 0.54
C MET A 171 0.24 -16.39 0.38
N HIS A 172 -0.52 -17.17 -0.37
CA HIS A 172 -0.35 -18.60 -0.53
C HIS A 172 0.34 -19.02 -1.84
N ILE A 173 0.78 -18.05 -2.65
CA ILE A 173 1.41 -18.31 -3.95
C ILE A 173 2.89 -17.89 -3.89
N ASP A 174 3.79 -18.76 -4.34
CA ASP A 174 5.23 -18.42 -4.49
C ASP A 174 5.43 -17.56 -5.76
N LEU A 175 4.94 -16.34 -5.71
CA LEU A 175 5.11 -15.33 -6.74
C LEU A 175 6.02 -14.21 -6.22
N ARG A 176 6.99 -13.78 -7.02
CA ARG A 176 7.96 -12.75 -6.68
C ARG A 176 7.99 -11.65 -7.72
N GLY A 177 8.60 -10.52 -7.38
CA GLY A 177 8.67 -9.36 -8.24
C GLY A 177 7.54 -8.38 -8.00
N VAL A 178 6.94 -7.84 -9.05
CA VAL A 178 5.89 -6.81 -8.93
C VAL A 178 4.76 -7.11 -9.91
N ILE A 179 3.52 -7.01 -9.43
CA ILE A 179 2.32 -7.21 -10.24
C ILE A 179 1.32 -6.06 -10.03
N ASP A 180 0.52 -5.79 -11.05
CA ASP A 180 -0.58 -4.84 -10.95
C ASP A 180 -1.83 -5.51 -10.34
N ILE A 181 -2.50 -4.78 -9.44
CA ILE A 181 -3.78 -5.17 -8.83
C ILE A 181 -4.83 -4.14 -9.20
N GLY A 182 -5.71 -4.51 -10.09
CA GLY A 182 -6.80 -3.70 -10.63
C GLY A 182 -7.86 -4.56 -11.27
N THR A 183 -8.90 -3.96 -11.80
CA THR A 183 -9.97 -4.65 -12.53
C THR A 183 -9.60 -4.92 -13.99
N GLY A 184 -8.62 -4.20 -14.53
CA GLY A 184 -8.27 -4.20 -15.95
C GLY A 184 -9.18 -3.30 -16.79
N GLU A 185 -10.19 -2.67 -16.17
CA GLU A 185 -11.12 -1.77 -16.85
C GLU A 185 -10.85 -0.31 -16.46
N SER A 186 -10.51 0.52 -17.45
CA SER A 186 -10.24 1.93 -17.24
C SER A 186 -11.43 2.79 -17.64
N HIS A 187 -11.91 3.62 -16.72
CA HIS A 187 -13.04 4.51 -16.91
C HIS A 187 -12.56 5.95 -17.07
N LYS A 188 -13.12 6.68 -18.05
CA LYS A 188 -12.94 8.13 -18.16
C LYS A 188 -13.66 8.82 -17.00
N LEU A 189 -13.04 9.88 -16.49
CA LEU A 189 -13.61 10.69 -15.42
C LEU A 189 -14.61 11.72 -15.92
#